data_52c947ca97780e67dbb2e19854bb3cdc
#
_entry.id   52c947ca97780e67dbb2e19854bb3cdc
#
_cell.length_a   1.000
_cell.length_b   1.000
_cell.length_c   1.000
_cell.angle_alpha   90.00
_cell.angle_beta   90.00
_cell.angle_gamma   90.00
#
_symmetry.space_group_name_H-M   'P 1'
#
loop_
_entity.id
_entity.type
_entity.pdbx_description
1 polymer ?
#
loop_
_entity_poly.entity_id
_entity_poly.type
_entity_poly.pdbx_seq_one_letter_code
_entity_poly.pdbx_strand_id
1 'polypeptide(L)'
;MAVGTNATTLSSLDTQGILPKPLVGEIIKKVSEDSVIQRVAGTTPVTITGNTVATQTGDIVAGIVGEGEAKPVVSGGVKLKEFKPIKAAAIMYWSKEARIANPSGYLDTFVESLSGAVTKAVDMAVIHGKNALTNTTISGVEYLAQTSNAVALGTAATNAGGLTADFLAGYDAVVNAGHDFDAFIADPRLRSQLIGAVDAQGRPVYSTQVDLRSQMGNFLGLPVSYGKTVGGKVGAVPEQNVRAIGGNFSDNVRLGFVEQINFKRTDTASINDGGTVVNLWQQNLEAVLVEAIFGWVITDVDAFTKYTVAPTVGS
;
A
#
# COMPACT_ATOMS: atom_id res chain seq x y z
N MET A 1 -12.84 25.71 -29.39
CA MET A 1 -13.22 24.42 -28.77
C MET A 1 -12.57 24.36 -27.39
N ALA A 2 -13.33 24.02 -26.39
CA ALA A 2 -12.78 23.89 -25.03
C ALA A 2 -11.94 22.61 -24.96
N VAL A 3 -10.72 22.73 -24.48
CA VAL A 3 -9.88 21.58 -24.07
C VAL A 3 -10.44 21.06 -22.75
N GLY A 4 -10.42 19.73 -22.56
CA GLY A 4 -10.85 19.14 -21.29
C GLY A 4 -10.11 19.73 -20.10
N THR A 5 -10.77 19.73 -18.94
CA THR A 5 -10.31 20.44 -17.73
C THR A 5 -8.98 19.94 -17.15
N ASN A 6 -8.59 18.70 -17.48
CA ASN A 6 -7.37 18.07 -16.97
C ASN A 6 -6.21 18.00 -17.98
N ALA A 7 -6.33 18.66 -19.15
CA ALA A 7 -5.24 18.71 -20.12
C ALA A 7 -4.10 19.62 -19.64
N THR A 8 -2.86 19.12 -19.69
CA THR A 8 -1.67 19.96 -19.54
C THR A 8 -1.40 20.66 -20.87
N THR A 9 -1.70 21.94 -20.96
CA THR A 9 -1.52 22.75 -22.16
C THR A 9 -0.33 23.69 -22.04
N LEU A 10 0.15 24.24 -23.14
CA LEU A 10 1.19 25.28 -23.17
C LEU A 10 0.79 26.48 -22.30
N SER A 11 -0.47 26.90 -22.38
CA SER A 11 -1.01 28.02 -21.58
C SER A 11 -1.03 27.70 -20.09
N SER A 12 -1.33 26.46 -19.68
CA SER A 12 -1.29 26.08 -18.28
C SER A 12 0.13 26.04 -17.70
N LEU A 13 1.10 25.65 -18.51
CA LEU A 13 2.52 25.66 -18.13
C LEU A 13 3.07 27.09 -18.03
N ASP A 14 2.63 27.99 -18.93
CA ASP A 14 3.00 29.43 -18.88
C ASP A 14 2.44 30.12 -17.64
N THR A 15 1.17 29.86 -17.32
CA THR A 15 0.52 30.42 -16.12
C THR A 15 1.22 29.97 -14.83
N GLN A 16 1.83 28.77 -14.83
CA GLN A 16 2.61 28.25 -13.70
C GLN A 16 4.06 28.77 -13.67
N GLY A 17 4.45 29.59 -14.66
CA GLY A 17 5.80 30.13 -14.75
C GLY A 17 6.86 29.14 -15.19
N ILE A 18 6.45 28.03 -15.81
CA ILE A 18 7.32 26.94 -16.26
C ILE A 18 7.94 27.24 -17.65
N LEU A 19 7.30 28.13 -18.44
CA LEU A 19 7.73 28.60 -19.77
C LEU A 19 8.06 30.10 -19.73
N PRO A 20 8.96 30.59 -20.49
CA PRO A 20 10.23 30.20 -21.08
C PRO A 20 11.45 30.73 -20.29
N LYS A 21 11.34 30.82 -18.98
CA LYS A 21 12.49 31.17 -18.12
C LYS A 21 13.43 29.98 -18.05
N PRO A 22 14.76 30.16 -18.23
CA PRO A 22 15.67 29.07 -17.99
C PRO A 22 15.49 28.65 -16.53
N LEU A 23 14.81 27.55 -16.34
CA LEU A 23 14.69 26.92 -15.02
C LEU A 23 16.07 26.38 -14.66
N VAL A 24 16.85 27.21 -14.00
CA VAL A 24 18.00 26.78 -13.21
C VAL A 24 17.42 26.24 -11.90
N GLY A 25 16.85 25.06 -11.98
CA GLY A 25 16.31 24.37 -10.81
C GLY A 25 16.25 22.88 -11.12
N GLU A 26 16.84 22.10 -10.24
CA GLU A 26 16.58 20.67 -10.22
C GLU A 26 15.07 20.47 -10.03
N ILE A 27 14.41 19.94 -11.05
CA ILE A 27 13.05 19.43 -10.88
C ILE A 27 13.18 18.33 -9.85
N ILE A 28 12.68 18.59 -8.64
CA ILE A 28 12.63 17.58 -7.59
C ILE A 28 11.69 16.48 -8.10
N LYS A 29 12.28 15.45 -8.69
CA LYS A 29 11.54 14.25 -9.08
C LYS A 29 10.84 13.74 -7.85
N LYS A 30 9.52 13.70 -7.91
CA LYS A 30 8.73 13.03 -6.87
C LYS A 30 9.12 11.57 -6.91
N VAL A 31 9.90 11.14 -5.92
CA VAL A 31 10.40 9.76 -5.85
C VAL A 31 9.19 8.84 -5.89
N SER A 32 9.15 7.98 -6.91
CA SER A 32 8.14 6.93 -7.00
C SER A 32 8.32 6.02 -5.78
N GLU A 33 7.32 6.00 -4.91
CA GLU A 33 7.34 5.08 -3.76
C GLU A 33 7.04 3.69 -4.28
N ASP A 34 7.98 2.75 -4.08
CA ASP A 34 7.71 1.33 -4.32
C ASP A 34 6.60 0.84 -3.40
N SER A 35 5.86 -0.17 -3.84
CA SER A 35 4.79 -0.75 -3.04
C SER A 35 5.30 -1.24 -1.69
N VAL A 36 4.63 -0.82 -0.63
CA VAL A 36 4.95 -1.22 0.75
C VAL A 36 4.69 -2.71 0.95
N ILE A 37 3.61 -3.20 0.33
CA ILE A 37 3.19 -4.60 0.44
C ILE A 37 4.12 -5.53 -0.32
N GLN A 38 4.56 -5.16 -1.53
CA GLN A 38 5.42 -6.02 -2.36
C GLN A 38 6.76 -6.37 -1.70
N ARG A 39 7.21 -5.54 -0.74
CA ARG A 39 8.48 -5.76 -0.04
C ARG A 39 8.39 -6.83 1.04
N VAL A 40 7.20 -7.13 1.55
CA VAL A 40 6.98 -8.04 2.69
C VAL A 40 6.06 -9.21 2.34
N ALA A 41 5.15 -9.04 1.38
CA ALA A 41 4.22 -10.09 0.98
C ALA A 41 4.84 -11.09 0.01
N GLY A 42 4.38 -12.33 0.06
CA GLY A 42 4.70 -13.34 -0.93
C GLY A 42 4.09 -13.01 -2.30
N THR A 43 4.83 -13.27 -3.38
CA THR A 43 4.32 -13.12 -4.75
C THR A 43 3.84 -14.44 -5.31
N THR A 44 2.69 -14.43 -6.02
CA THR A 44 2.12 -15.61 -6.66
C THR A 44 1.63 -15.21 -8.06
N PRO A 45 1.93 -15.99 -9.11
CA PRO A 45 1.37 -15.71 -10.43
C PRO A 45 -0.16 -15.84 -10.40
N VAL A 46 -0.84 -14.85 -10.96
CA VAL A 46 -2.31 -14.79 -11.02
C VAL A 46 -2.75 -14.79 -12.47
N THR A 47 -3.82 -15.55 -12.79
CA THR A 47 -4.46 -15.53 -14.10
C THR A 47 -5.56 -14.47 -14.17
N ILE A 48 -5.93 -14.06 -15.39
CA ILE A 48 -7.01 -13.06 -15.59
C ILE A 48 -8.38 -13.53 -15.06
N THR A 49 -8.58 -14.83 -14.98
CA THR A 49 -9.79 -15.45 -14.43
C THR A 49 -9.77 -15.58 -12.91
N GLY A 50 -8.65 -15.22 -12.28
CA GLY A 50 -8.40 -15.47 -10.87
C GLY A 50 -7.84 -16.88 -10.62
N ASN A 51 -7.30 -17.07 -9.43
CA ASN A 51 -6.80 -18.35 -8.95
C ASN A 51 -7.47 -18.66 -7.62
N THR A 52 -7.61 -19.93 -7.29
CA THR A 52 -8.09 -20.38 -5.98
C THR A 52 -6.90 -20.91 -5.17
N VAL A 53 -6.76 -20.44 -3.96
CA VAL A 53 -5.78 -20.93 -2.98
C VAL A 53 -6.50 -21.77 -1.95
N ALA A 54 -6.07 -23.02 -1.80
CA ALA A 54 -6.55 -23.89 -0.74
C ALA A 54 -5.68 -23.68 0.52
N THR A 55 -6.32 -23.37 1.62
CA THR A 55 -5.67 -23.20 2.93
C THR A 55 -6.20 -24.28 3.87
N GLN A 56 -5.32 -24.93 4.58
CA GLN A 56 -5.71 -25.86 5.64
C GLN A 56 -6.34 -25.08 6.80
N THR A 57 -7.48 -25.55 7.29
CA THR A 57 -8.13 -25.00 8.47
C THR A 57 -8.06 -26.01 9.60
N GLY A 58 -7.57 -25.53 10.77
CA GLY A 58 -7.41 -26.34 11.99
C GLY A 58 -6.13 -27.17 11.99
N ASP A 59 -5.60 -27.35 13.16
CA ASP A 59 -4.42 -28.18 13.39
C ASP A 59 -4.79 -29.66 13.38
N ILE A 60 -3.99 -30.45 12.63
CA ILE A 60 -4.10 -31.91 12.66
C ILE A 60 -3.24 -32.39 13.84
N VAL A 61 -3.89 -32.89 14.88
CA VAL A 61 -3.20 -33.38 16.08
C VAL A 61 -3.10 -34.91 16.04
N ALA A 62 -1.87 -35.41 16.21
CA ALA A 62 -1.62 -36.85 16.32
C ALA A 62 -1.69 -37.30 17.80
N GLY A 63 -2.31 -38.44 18.06
CA GLY A 63 -2.32 -39.05 19.37
C GLY A 63 -1.15 -40.04 19.58
N ILE A 64 -0.62 -40.13 20.78
CA ILE A 64 0.33 -41.19 21.17
C ILE A 64 -0.50 -42.43 21.46
N VAL A 65 -0.16 -43.55 20.82
CA VAL A 65 -0.87 -44.82 20.99
C VAL A 65 0.09 -45.90 21.45
N GLY A 66 -0.38 -46.78 22.30
CA GLY A 66 0.36 -47.95 22.76
C GLY A 66 0.45 -49.07 21.71
N GLU A 67 1.29 -50.05 22.01
CA GLU A 67 1.43 -51.23 21.13
C GLU A 67 0.11 -52.03 21.09
N GLY A 68 -0.40 -52.24 19.86
CA GLY A 68 -1.67 -52.96 19.64
C GLY A 68 -2.93 -52.10 19.75
N GLU A 69 -2.85 -50.83 20.08
CA GLU A 69 -3.99 -49.92 20.16
C GLU A 69 -4.44 -49.36 18.81
N ALA A 70 -5.72 -49.04 18.70
CA ALA A 70 -6.30 -48.45 17.51
C ALA A 70 -5.76 -46.99 17.34
N LYS A 71 -5.30 -46.65 16.11
CA LYS A 71 -4.82 -45.33 15.77
C LYS A 71 -5.98 -44.34 15.60
N PRO A 72 -5.90 -43.13 16.19
CA PRO A 72 -6.94 -42.12 16.00
C PRO A 72 -7.06 -41.71 14.57
N VAL A 73 -8.29 -41.58 14.06
CA VAL A 73 -8.57 -41.01 12.76
C VAL A 73 -8.77 -39.51 12.91
N VAL A 74 -7.96 -38.72 12.21
CA VAL A 74 -8.03 -37.26 12.22
C VAL A 74 -8.46 -36.77 10.83
N SER A 75 -9.25 -35.70 10.78
CA SER A 75 -9.66 -35.05 9.55
C SER A 75 -9.12 -33.63 9.51
N GLY A 76 -8.62 -33.21 8.36
CA GLY A 76 -8.23 -31.82 8.10
C GLY A 76 -9.32 -31.06 7.35
N GLY A 77 -9.59 -29.83 7.73
CA GLY A 77 -10.44 -28.91 6.98
C GLY A 77 -9.65 -28.20 5.88
N VAL A 78 -10.31 -27.87 4.77
CA VAL A 78 -9.73 -27.05 3.71
C VAL A 78 -10.69 -25.88 3.42
N LYS A 79 -10.15 -24.65 3.46
CA LYS A 79 -10.85 -23.43 3.06
C LYS A 79 -10.29 -22.97 1.72
N LEU A 80 -11.18 -22.66 0.78
CA LEU A 80 -10.80 -22.11 -0.51
C LEU A 80 -10.96 -20.58 -0.47
N LYS A 81 -9.92 -19.85 -0.86
CA LYS A 81 -9.94 -18.41 -1.07
C LYS A 81 -9.57 -18.06 -2.50
N GLU A 82 -10.28 -17.11 -3.07
CA GLU A 82 -10.13 -16.72 -4.46
C GLU A 82 -9.33 -15.42 -4.58
N PHE A 83 -8.37 -15.42 -5.52
CA PHE A 83 -7.80 -14.19 -6.05
C PHE A 83 -8.81 -13.52 -6.96
N LYS A 84 -9.15 -12.27 -6.67
CA LYS A 84 -10.01 -11.44 -7.52
C LYS A 84 -9.14 -10.45 -8.29
N PRO A 85 -8.92 -10.64 -9.62
CA PRO A 85 -8.16 -9.68 -10.40
C PRO A 85 -8.89 -8.33 -10.44
N ILE A 86 -8.15 -7.26 -10.13
CA ILE A 86 -8.63 -5.88 -10.14
C ILE A 86 -7.69 -5.06 -11.03
N LYS A 87 -8.25 -4.12 -11.79
CA LYS A 87 -7.50 -3.21 -12.64
C LYS A 87 -7.35 -1.86 -11.96
N ALA A 88 -6.10 -1.38 -11.83
CA ALA A 88 -5.79 0.01 -11.54
C ALA A 88 -5.29 0.69 -12.81
N ALA A 89 -5.85 1.83 -13.15
CA ALA A 89 -5.46 2.56 -14.35
C ALA A 89 -5.59 4.07 -14.15
N ALA A 90 -4.76 4.83 -14.86
CA ALA A 90 -4.84 6.27 -14.93
C ALA A 90 -4.46 6.74 -16.34
N ILE A 91 -5.10 7.80 -16.80
CA ILE A 91 -4.78 8.46 -18.07
C ILE A 91 -4.35 9.89 -17.77
N MET A 92 -3.29 10.33 -18.42
CA MET A 92 -2.86 11.71 -18.47
C MET A 92 -2.71 12.12 -19.93
N TYR A 93 -3.08 13.36 -20.27
CA TYR A 93 -2.95 13.86 -21.61
C TYR A 93 -2.47 15.32 -21.63
N TRP A 94 -1.80 15.71 -22.71
CA TRP A 94 -1.21 17.04 -22.91
C TRP A 94 -1.21 17.41 -24.39
N SER A 95 -0.96 18.67 -24.69
CA SER A 95 -0.82 19.12 -26.09
C SER A 95 0.55 18.71 -26.65
N LYS A 96 0.61 18.49 -27.98
CA LYS A 96 1.88 18.22 -28.64
C LYS A 96 2.84 19.42 -28.55
N GLU A 97 2.31 20.63 -28.49
CA GLU A 97 3.08 21.85 -28.28
C GLU A 97 3.74 21.86 -26.90
N ALA A 98 3.01 21.48 -25.85
CA ALA A 98 3.57 21.35 -24.49
C ALA A 98 4.70 20.31 -24.46
N ARG A 99 4.58 19.20 -25.20
CA ARG A 99 5.63 18.21 -25.32
C ARG A 99 6.87 18.73 -26.05
N ILE A 100 6.70 19.48 -27.14
CA ILE A 100 7.81 20.05 -27.91
C ILE A 100 8.53 21.12 -27.07
N ALA A 101 7.77 21.93 -26.36
CA ALA A 101 8.30 22.97 -25.47
C ALA A 101 8.90 22.44 -24.17
N ASN A 102 8.79 21.12 -23.87
CA ASN A 102 9.21 20.50 -22.62
C ASN A 102 10.66 20.87 -22.21
N PRO A 103 10.87 21.95 -21.42
CA PRO A 103 12.19 22.58 -21.30
C PRO A 103 13.17 21.79 -20.43
N SER A 104 12.71 20.77 -19.71
CA SER A 104 13.53 20.07 -18.73
C SER A 104 13.09 18.61 -18.50
N GLY A 105 12.45 17.97 -19.49
CA GLY A 105 11.94 16.62 -19.31
C GLY A 105 10.78 16.53 -18.30
N TYR A 106 10.06 17.64 -18.06
CA TYR A 106 8.99 17.70 -17.07
C TYR A 106 7.88 16.67 -17.30
N LEU A 107 7.57 16.40 -18.56
CA LEU A 107 6.56 15.38 -18.92
C LEU A 107 7.00 13.95 -18.58
N ASP A 108 8.30 13.67 -18.61
CA ASP A 108 8.83 12.36 -18.19
C ASP A 108 8.62 12.15 -16.68
N THR A 109 8.71 13.22 -15.89
CA THR A 109 8.38 13.19 -14.46
C THR A 109 6.90 12.86 -14.20
N PHE A 110 6.00 13.26 -15.08
CA PHE A 110 4.58 12.88 -14.98
C PHE A 110 4.37 11.39 -15.24
N VAL A 111 5.08 10.80 -16.20
CA VAL A 111 5.01 9.35 -16.46
C VAL A 111 5.49 8.56 -15.26
N GLU A 112 6.61 8.96 -14.63
CA GLU A 112 7.08 8.36 -13.37
C GLU A 112 6.03 8.51 -12.25
N SER A 113 5.39 9.68 -12.15
CA SER A 113 4.34 9.94 -11.17
C SER A 113 3.09 9.08 -11.38
N LEU A 114 2.74 8.77 -12.64
CA LEU A 114 1.64 7.85 -12.96
C LEU A 114 1.93 6.43 -12.48
N SER A 115 3.17 5.93 -12.68
CA SER A 115 3.58 4.64 -12.15
C SER A 115 3.43 4.59 -10.62
N GLY A 116 3.94 5.60 -9.92
CA GLY A 116 3.78 5.73 -8.47
C GLY A 116 2.32 5.83 -8.01
N ALA A 117 1.43 6.44 -8.83
CA ALA A 117 0.01 6.51 -8.51
C ALA A 117 -0.66 5.14 -8.57
N VAL A 118 -0.33 4.31 -9.58
CA VAL A 118 -0.83 2.93 -9.68
C VAL A 118 -0.31 2.09 -8.51
N THR A 119 0.98 2.19 -8.16
CA THR A 119 1.56 1.49 -7.01
C THR A 119 0.83 1.85 -5.71
N LYS A 120 0.54 3.14 -5.48
CA LYS A 120 -0.25 3.57 -4.32
C LYS A 120 -1.68 3.06 -4.35
N ALA A 121 -2.30 2.95 -5.53
CA ALA A 121 -3.64 2.38 -5.66
C ALA A 121 -3.66 0.89 -5.27
N VAL A 122 -2.61 0.12 -5.65
CA VAL A 122 -2.43 -1.27 -5.23
C VAL A 122 -2.31 -1.37 -3.70
N ASP A 123 -1.41 -0.60 -3.10
CA ASP A 123 -1.23 -0.59 -1.64
C ASP A 123 -2.53 -0.22 -0.91
N MET A 124 -3.24 0.82 -1.37
CA MET A 124 -4.51 1.25 -0.76
C MET A 124 -5.58 0.17 -0.84
N ALA A 125 -5.63 -0.58 -1.93
CA ALA A 125 -6.57 -1.69 -2.10
C ALA A 125 -6.26 -2.83 -1.12
N VAL A 126 -4.99 -3.24 -0.99
CA VAL A 126 -4.57 -4.35 -0.12
C VAL A 126 -4.62 -3.98 1.36
N ILE A 127 -4.18 -2.76 1.72
CA ILE A 127 -4.09 -2.34 3.12
C ILE A 127 -5.45 -1.92 3.67
N HIS A 128 -6.21 -1.10 2.92
CA HIS A 128 -7.44 -0.46 3.42
C HIS A 128 -8.71 -0.90 2.68
N GLY A 129 -8.60 -1.70 1.61
CA GLY A 129 -9.77 -2.09 0.80
C GLY A 129 -10.45 -0.91 0.11
N LYS A 130 -9.73 0.17 -0.18
CA LYS A 130 -10.28 1.41 -0.70
C LYS A 130 -9.70 1.82 -2.04
N ASN A 131 -10.57 2.38 -2.89
CA ASN A 131 -10.15 3.04 -4.11
C ASN A 131 -9.54 4.42 -3.76
N ALA A 132 -8.27 4.63 -4.12
CA ALA A 132 -7.54 5.86 -3.81
C ALA A 132 -8.15 7.12 -4.47
N LEU A 133 -8.81 6.98 -5.64
CA LEU A 133 -9.37 8.10 -6.37
C LEU A 133 -10.74 8.54 -5.84
N THR A 134 -11.58 7.60 -5.40
CA THR A 134 -12.99 7.86 -5.06
C THR A 134 -13.33 7.63 -3.59
N ASN A 135 -12.40 7.10 -2.80
CA ASN A 135 -12.62 6.67 -1.41
C ASN A 135 -13.72 5.60 -1.23
N THR A 136 -14.14 4.96 -2.30
CA THR A 136 -15.12 3.87 -2.23
C THR A 136 -14.46 2.58 -1.75
N THR A 137 -15.18 1.80 -0.96
CA THR A 137 -14.73 0.47 -0.53
C THR A 137 -14.82 -0.52 -1.69
N ILE A 138 -13.78 -1.30 -1.88
CA ILE A 138 -13.73 -2.35 -2.89
C ILE A 138 -14.47 -3.56 -2.34
N SER A 139 -15.58 -3.94 -3.00
CA SER A 139 -16.44 -5.02 -2.51
C SER A 139 -15.88 -6.41 -2.82
N GLY A 140 -16.10 -7.35 -1.89
CA GLY A 140 -15.80 -8.76 -2.08
C GLY A 140 -14.30 -9.09 -2.06
N VAL A 141 -13.48 -8.28 -1.39
CA VAL A 141 -12.07 -8.52 -1.11
C VAL A 141 -11.79 -8.29 0.36
N GLU A 142 -10.87 -9.05 0.93
CA GLU A 142 -10.35 -8.81 2.28
C GLU A 142 -9.18 -7.84 2.22
N TYR A 143 -8.95 -7.09 3.30
CA TYR A 143 -7.87 -6.13 3.40
C TYR A 143 -7.24 -6.15 4.80
N LEU A 144 -5.97 -5.77 4.92
CA LEU A 144 -5.19 -5.93 6.14
C LEU A 144 -5.77 -5.15 7.33
N ALA A 145 -6.19 -3.91 7.13
CA ALA A 145 -6.76 -3.09 8.21
C ALA A 145 -8.14 -3.58 8.70
N GLN A 146 -8.70 -4.61 8.07
CA GLN A 146 -9.95 -5.25 8.49
C GLN A 146 -9.78 -6.06 9.79
N THR A 147 -8.54 -6.45 10.14
CA THR A 147 -8.27 -7.23 11.35
C THR A 147 -8.95 -6.65 12.58
N SER A 148 -9.48 -7.53 13.43
CA SER A 148 -10.06 -7.17 14.73
C SER A 148 -8.98 -6.82 15.77
N ASN A 149 -7.75 -7.34 15.60
CA ASN A 149 -6.62 -7.06 16.46
C ASN A 149 -6.16 -5.62 16.27
N ALA A 150 -6.44 -4.75 17.23
CA ALA A 150 -6.12 -3.34 17.19
C ALA A 150 -5.49 -2.88 18.51
N VAL A 151 -4.34 -2.24 18.41
CA VAL A 151 -3.62 -1.66 19.53
C VAL A 151 -3.47 -0.16 19.30
N ALA A 152 -3.88 0.64 20.28
CA ALA A 152 -3.66 2.09 20.24
C ALA A 152 -2.27 2.41 20.80
N LEU A 153 -1.42 3.02 19.98
CA LEU A 153 -0.06 3.41 20.37
C LEU A 153 -0.07 4.58 21.37
N GLY A 154 0.82 4.51 22.36
CA GLY A 154 0.97 5.54 23.38
C GLY A 154 -0.04 5.41 24.54
N THR A 155 -0.69 4.28 24.69
CA THR A 155 -1.62 4.00 25.78
C THR A 155 -0.94 3.41 27.00
N ALA A 156 0.10 2.61 26.84
CA ALA A 156 0.88 2.11 27.95
C ALA A 156 1.71 3.21 28.61
N ALA A 157 1.66 3.27 29.93
CA ALA A 157 2.45 4.23 30.68
C ALA A 157 3.96 3.95 30.54
N THR A 158 4.79 4.98 30.55
CA THR A 158 6.24 4.87 30.35
C THR A 158 6.90 3.91 31.38
N ASN A 159 6.41 3.91 32.62
CA ASN A 159 6.87 2.99 33.67
C ASN A 159 6.35 1.55 33.54
N ALA A 160 5.39 1.32 32.63
CA ALA A 160 4.83 0.00 32.28
C ALA A 160 5.28 -0.48 30.88
N GLY A 161 6.41 0.02 30.39
CA GLY A 161 6.99 -0.36 29.12
C GLY A 161 6.68 0.60 27.94
N GLY A 162 5.76 1.54 28.12
CA GLY A 162 5.46 2.58 27.13
C GLY A 162 5.14 1.99 25.74
N LEU A 163 5.70 2.60 24.70
CA LEU A 163 5.47 2.18 23.31
C LEU A 163 5.89 0.72 23.02
N THR A 164 6.90 0.19 23.76
CA THR A 164 7.31 -1.21 23.62
C THR A 164 6.19 -2.16 24.06
N ALA A 165 5.52 -1.86 25.16
CA ALA A 165 4.42 -2.69 25.65
C ALA A 165 3.24 -2.70 24.67
N ASP A 166 2.95 -1.56 24.00
CA ASP A 166 1.92 -1.50 22.96
C ASP A 166 2.28 -2.41 21.78
N PHE A 167 3.54 -2.42 21.33
CA PHE A 167 3.97 -3.30 20.23
C PHE A 167 3.95 -4.77 20.63
N LEU A 168 4.36 -5.11 21.85
CA LEU A 168 4.32 -6.48 22.35
C LEU A 168 2.88 -6.99 22.51
N ALA A 169 1.94 -6.16 22.93
CA ALA A 169 0.53 -6.53 23.00
C ALA A 169 -0.04 -6.93 21.62
N GLY A 170 0.39 -6.27 20.56
CA GLY A 170 0.00 -6.64 19.20
C GLY A 170 0.68 -7.92 18.72
N TYR A 171 1.94 -8.12 19.08
CA TYR A 171 2.65 -9.37 18.84
C TYR A 171 1.96 -10.56 19.53
N ASP A 172 1.64 -10.41 20.82
CA ASP A 172 0.96 -11.43 21.61
C ASP A 172 -0.41 -11.79 21.03
N ALA A 173 -1.16 -10.82 20.49
CA ALA A 173 -2.45 -11.06 19.86
C ALA A 173 -2.33 -12.00 18.66
N VAL A 174 -1.30 -11.83 17.81
CA VAL A 174 -1.05 -12.67 16.63
C VAL A 174 -0.56 -14.06 17.03
N VAL A 175 0.39 -14.14 17.95
CA VAL A 175 0.96 -15.42 18.40
C VAL A 175 -0.08 -16.25 19.15
N ASN A 176 -0.91 -15.63 19.99
CA ASN A 176 -2.00 -16.32 20.69
C ASN A 176 -3.08 -16.82 19.71
N ALA A 177 -3.21 -16.23 18.55
CA ALA A 177 -4.06 -16.73 17.47
C ALA A 177 -3.41 -17.90 16.68
N GLY A 178 -2.19 -18.32 17.05
CA GLY A 178 -1.48 -19.45 16.44
C GLY A 178 -0.69 -19.09 15.17
N HIS A 179 -0.43 -17.81 14.94
CA HIS A 179 0.34 -17.34 13.77
C HIS A 179 1.73 -16.88 14.16
N ASP A 180 2.69 -17.08 13.26
CA ASP A 180 4.01 -16.46 13.38
C ASP A 180 3.95 -14.97 13.06
N PHE A 181 4.97 -14.23 13.51
CA PHE A 181 5.05 -12.79 13.26
C PHE A 181 6.39 -12.49 12.55
N ASP A 182 6.34 -12.06 11.30
CA ASP A 182 7.53 -12.01 10.43
C ASP A 182 7.92 -10.59 9.98
N ALA A 183 6.98 -9.65 9.91
CA ALA A 183 7.27 -8.31 9.42
C ALA A 183 6.30 -7.24 9.91
N PHE A 184 6.69 -5.98 9.67
CA PHE A 184 5.82 -4.81 9.80
C PHE A 184 5.73 -4.03 8.49
N ILE A 185 4.57 -3.43 8.26
CA ILE A 185 4.43 -2.29 7.35
C ILE A 185 4.08 -1.06 8.19
N ALA A 186 4.68 0.10 7.92
CA ALA A 186 4.53 1.27 8.77
C ALA A 186 4.46 2.58 7.99
N ASP A 187 3.69 3.53 8.53
CA ASP A 187 3.72 4.91 8.08
C ASP A 187 5.05 5.58 8.50
N PRO A 188 5.70 6.36 7.65
CA PRO A 188 6.95 7.04 8.00
C PRO A 188 6.88 7.90 9.26
N ARG A 189 5.68 8.37 9.65
CA ARG A 189 5.46 9.13 10.89
C ARG A 189 5.72 8.31 12.16
N LEU A 190 5.65 6.98 12.06
CA LEU A 190 6.02 6.11 13.18
C LEU A 190 7.48 6.28 13.59
N ARG A 191 8.37 6.59 12.65
CA ARG A 191 9.80 6.79 12.94
C ARG A 191 10.03 7.87 13.99
N SER A 192 9.34 9.01 13.89
CA SER A 192 9.46 10.10 14.88
C SER A 192 8.93 9.67 16.25
N GLN A 193 7.88 8.86 16.29
CA GLN A 193 7.36 8.33 17.55
C GLN A 193 8.34 7.34 18.20
N LEU A 194 8.97 6.47 17.40
CA LEU A 194 9.98 5.54 17.91
C LEU A 194 11.23 6.26 18.44
N ILE A 195 11.74 7.24 17.69
CA ILE A 195 12.93 8.02 18.13
C ILE A 195 12.61 8.82 19.38
N GLY A 196 11.39 9.38 19.48
CA GLY A 196 10.93 10.13 20.65
C GLY A 196 10.53 9.27 21.85
N ALA A 197 10.52 7.93 21.71
CA ALA A 197 10.18 7.04 22.81
C ALA A 197 11.29 7.00 23.85
N VAL A 198 10.92 7.26 25.11
CA VAL A 198 11.83 7.28 26.27
C VAL A 198 11.38 6.28 27.33
N ASP A 199 12.34 5.78 28.10
CA ASP A 199 12.07 4.97 29.29
C ASP A 199 11.63 5.83 30.49
N ALA A 200 11.37 5.19 31.63
CA ALA A 200 10.96 5.87 32.86
C ALA A 200 12.01 6.84 33.41
N GLN A 201 13.26 6.78 32.94
CA GLN A 201 14.36 7.67 33.30
C GLN A 201 14.63 8.74 32.22
N GLY A 202 13.79 8.82 31.19
CA GLY A 202 13.93 9.78 30.09
C GLY A 202 15.00 9.42 29.06
N ARG A 203 15.51 8.18 29.04
CA ARG A 203 16.51 7.73 28.06
C ARG A 203 15.83 7.24 26.79
N PRO A 204 16.34 7.58 25.60
CA PRO A 204 15.79 7.09 24.34
C PRO A 204 15.90 5.56 24.24
N VAL A 205 14.79 4.89 23.85
CA VAL A 205 14.74 3.43 23.72
C VAL A 205 15.17 2.98 22.33
N TYR A 206 14.75 3.67 21.26
CA TYR A 206 14.91 3.23 19.87
C TYR A 206 15.78 4.13 18.99
N SER A 207 16.53 5.08 19.58
CA SER A 207 17.28 6.09 18.81
C SER A 207 18.32 5.52 17.83
N THR A 208 18.86 4.33 18.10
CA THR A 208 19.87 3.67 17.27
C THR A 208 19.31 2.64 16.28
N GLN A 209 18.02 2.29 16.39
CA GLN A 209 17.39 1.24 15.60
C GLN A 209 16.58 1.77 14.42
N VAL A 210 16.34 3.09 14.35
CA VAL A 210 15.47 3.70 13.35
C VAL A 210 16.24 4.61 12.42
N ASP A 211 16.28 4.24 11.13
CA ASP A 211 16.80 5.11 10.06
C ASP A 211 15.67 5.97 9.49
N LEU A 212 15.87 7.29 9.48
CA LEU A 212 14.90 8.25 8.96
C LEU A 212 14.77 8.26 7.43
N ARG A 213 15.75 7.72 6.70
CA ARG A 213 15.83 7.79 5.22
C ARG A 213 15.42 6.51 4.53
N SER A 214 15.74 5.36 5.11
CA SER A 214 15.53 4.07 4.45
C SER A 214 14.06 3.71 4.32
N GLN A 215 13.65 3.21 3.16
CA GLN A 215 12.30 2.66 2.95
C GLN A 215 12.11 1.29 3.62
N MET A 216 13.19 0.57 3.85
CA MET A 216 13.23 -0.65 4.64
C MET A 216 14.06 -0.41 5.90
N GLY A 217 13.63 -0.96 7.01
CA GLY A 217 14.33 -0.89 8.29
C GLY A 217 14.14 -2.16 9.09
N ASN A 218 14.74 -2.18 10.28
CA ASN A 218 14.52 -3.23 11.27
C ASN A 218 13.94 -2.62 12.53
N PHE A 219 12.96 -3.30 13.12
CA PHE A 219 12.37 -2.96 14.40
C PHE A 219 12.10 -4.22 15.19
N LEU A 220 12.59 -4.29 16.42
CA LEU A 220 12.54 -5.50 17.28
C LEU A 220 13.09 -6.76 16.59
N GLY A 221 14.09 -6.61 15.71
CA GLY A 221 14.67 -7.73 14.97
C GLY A 221 13.92 -8.15 13.71
N LEU A 222 12.78 -7.53 13.43
CA LEU A 222 11.93 -7.84 12.26
C LEU A 222 12.03 -6.76 11.19
N PRO A 223 11.91 -7.11 9.89
CA PRO A 223 11.90 -6.15 8.80
C PRO A 223 10.66 -5.24 8.87
N VAL A 224 10.86 -3.96 8.59
CA VAL A 224 9.80 -2.96 8.51
C VAL A 224 9.84 -2.30 7.14
N SER A 225 8.72 -2.33 6.42
CA SER A 225 8.53 -1.60 5.17
C SER A 225 7.77 -0.30 5.42
N TYR A 226 8.41 0.84 5.13
CA TYR A 226 7.80 2.16 5.36
C TYR A 226 7.17 2.72 4.08
N GLY A 227 5.93 3.23 4.21
CA GLY A 227 5.26 3.96 3.13
C GLY A 227 4.04 4.73 3.63
N LYS A 228 3.74 5.84 2.94
CA LYS A 228 2.64 6.74 3.31
C LYS A 228 1.25 6.12 3.13
N THR A 229 1.15 5.08 2.32
CA THR A 229 -0.10 4.35 2.07
C THR A 229 -0.63 3.63 3.31
N VAL A 230 0.24 3.28 4.25
CA VAL A 230 -0.16 2.64 5.53
C VAL A 230 -1.04 3.55 6.38
N GLY A 231 -0.76 4.86 6.43
CA GLY A 231 -1.61 5.85 7.13
C GLY A 231 -2.96 6.09 6.45
N GLY A 232 -3.10 5.64 5.20
CA GLY A 232 -4.33 5.70 4.42
C GLY A 232 -4.64 7.06 3.79
N LYS A 233 -3.85 8.11 4.01
CA LYS A 233 -4.07 9.42 3.38
C LYS A 233 -3.49 9.45 1.97
N VAL A 234 -4.26 8.99 1.00
CA VAL A 234 -3.88 8.96 -0.42
C VAL A 234 -5.06 9.37 -1.31
N GLY A 235 -4.84 10.32 -2.21
CA GLY A 235 -5.88 10.81 -3.12
C GLY A 235 -7.09 11.37 -2.37
N ALA A 236 -8.28 10.82 -2.63
CA ALA A 236 -9.54 11.20 -1.98
C ALA A 236 -9.75 10.50 -0.62
N VAL A 237 -8.91 9.52 -0.26
CA VAL A 237 -9.07 8.78 1.00
C VAL A 237 -8.53 9.62 2.16
N PRO A 238 -9.34 9.86 3.21
CA PRO A 238 -8.88 10.52 4.42
C PRO A 238 -7.93 9.62 5.22
N GLU A 239 -7.23 10.22 6.17
CA GLU A 239 -6.37 9.46 7.08
C GLU A 239 -7.16 8.39 7.85
N GLN A 240 -6.62 7.17 7.88
CA GLN A 240 -7.22 6.01 8.55
C GLN A 240 -6.66 5.80 9.96
N ASN A 241 -5.79 6.70 10.43
CA ASN A 241 -5.14 6.65 11.75
C ASN A 241 -4.31 5.38 12.03
N VAL A 242 -4.02 4.59 11.02
CA VAL A 242 -3.13 3.43 11.13
C VAL A 242 -1.68 3.92 11.06
N ARG A 243 -0.83 3.49 12.01
CA ARG A 243 0.60 3.80 12.03
C ARG A 243 1.46 2.63 11.60
N ALA A 244 1.02 1.43 11.92
CA ALA A 244 1.66 0.20 11.46
C ALA A 244 0.64 -0.93 11.38
N ILE A 245 0.97 -1.95 10.60
CA ILE A 245 0.35 -3.27 10.66
C ILE A 245 1.50 -4.26 10.75
N GLY A 246 1.42 -5.17 11.71
CA GLY A 246 2.39 -6.23 11.89
C GLY A 246 1.70 -7.58 11.84
N GLY A 247 2.43 -8.65 11.52
CA GLY A 247 1.89 -10.00 11.46
C GLY A 247 2.67 -10.92 10.53
N ASN A 248 2.02 -11.97 10.06
CA ASN A 248 2.60 -12.97 9.16
C ASN A 248 2.28 -12.60 7.69
N PHE A 249 3.16 -11.84 7.06
CA PHE A 249 3.01 -11.44 5.66
C PHE A 249 3.46 -12.52 4.68
N SER A 250 4.50 -13.28 5.01
CA SER A 250 5.09 -14.26 4.09
C SER A 250 4.14 -15.40 3.76
N ASP A 251 3.33 -15.86 4.73
CA ASP A 251 2.41 -16.98 4.55
C ASP A 251 0.98 -16.56 4.28
N ASN A 252 0.54 -15.47 4.91
CA ASN A 252 -0.86 -15.07 4.91
C ASN A 252 -1.21 -13.98 3.88
N VAL A 253 -0.24 -13.30 3.25
CA VAL A 253 -0.50 -12.39 2.14
C VAL A 253 0.16 -12.90 0.87
N ARG A 254 -0.65 -13.11 -0.16
CA ARG A 254 -0.18 -13.40 -1.52
C ARG A 254 -0.66 -12.30 -2.45
N LEU A 255 0.29 -11.63 -3.08
CA LEU A 255 0.03 -10.60 -4.08
C LEU A 255 0.49 -11.12 -5.44
N GLY A 256 -0.29 -10.93 -6.49
CA GLY A 256 0.09 -11.32 -7.81
C GLY A 256 -0.34 -10.32 -8.87
N PHE A 257 0.41 -10.26 -9.96
CA PHE A 257 0.11 -9.43 -11.11
C PHE A 257 -0.21 -10.34 -12.30
N VAL A 258 -1.34 -10.08 -12.94
CA VAL A 258 -1.69 -10.63 -14.26
C VAL A 258 -0.93 -9.87 -15.33
N GLU A 259 -0.95 -8.54 -15.22
CA GLU A 259 -0.21 -7.61 -16.06
C GLU A 259 0.47 -6.59 -15.13
N GLN A 260 1.79 -6.51 -15.24
CA GLN A 260 2.57 -5.50 -14.52
C GLN A 260 2.25 -4.11 -15.09
N ILE A 261 2.77 -3.07 -14.46
CA ILE A 261 2.56 -1.69 -14.90
C ILE A 261 2.96 -1.55 -16.36
N ASN A 262 1.98 -1.30 -17.21
CA ASN A 262 2.12 -1.14 -18.64
C ASN A 262 1.75 0.28 -19.07
N PHE A 263 2.53 0.84 -19.98
CA PHE A 263 2.34 2.18 -20.54
C PHE A 263 1.91 2.08 -21.99
N LYS A 264 0.79 2.71 -22.33
CA LYS A 264 0.30 2.84 -23.69
C LYS A 264 0.19 4.32 -24.05
N ARG A 265 0.78 4.71 -25.16
CA ARG A 265 0.77 6.08 -25.67
C ARG A 265 -0.04 6.15 -26.95
N THR A 266 -0.85 7.19 -27.10
CA THR A 266 -1.68 7.40 -28.29
C THR A 266 -1.94 8.89 -28.52
N ASP A 267 -2.13 9.25 -29.78
CA ASP A 267 -2.57 10.58 -30.23
C ASP A 267 -3.83 10.53 -31.09
N THR A 268 -4.45 9.34 -31.26
CA THR A 268 -5.58 9.13 -32.16
C THR A 268 -6.87 8.73 -31.45
N ALA A 269 -6.85 8.52 -30.14
CA ALA A 269 -8.03 8.13 -29.36
C ALA A 269 -8.93 9.30 -28.98
N SER A 270 -10.15 8.99 -28.54
CA SER A 270 -11.01 9.91 -27.80
C SER A 270 -11.06 9.51 -26.34
N ILE A 271 -11.01 10.49 -25.44
CA ILE A 271 -11.00 10.33 -23.99
C ILE A 271 -12.23 11.03 -23.42
N ASN A 272 -12.88 10.42 -22.44
CA ASN A 272 -13.93 11.06 -21.66
C ASN A 272 -13.32 11.66 -20.39
N ASP A 273 -13.26 12.98 -20.31
CA ASP A 273 -12.76 13.73 -19.17
C ASP A 273 -13.93 14.42 -18.44
N GLY A 274 -14.38 13.80 -17.35
CA GLY A 274 -15.46 14.33 -16.53
C GLY A 274 -16.80 14.55 -17.26
N GLY A 275 -17.10 13.73 -18.29
CA GLY A 275 -18.29 13.86 -19.14
C GLY A 275 -18.05 14.61 -20.45
N THR A 276 -16.88 15.21 -20.63
CA THR A 276 -16.49 15.88 -21.88
C THR A 276 -15.65 14.94 -22.75
N VAL A 277 -16.10 14.70 -23.98
CA VAL A 277 -15.32 13.90 -24.94
C VAL A 277 -14.25 14.76 -25.56
N VAL A 278 -13.00 14.39 -25.32
CA VAL A 278 -11.80 15.02 -25.88
C VAL A 278 -11.27 14.14 -27.02
N ASN A 279 -11.19 14.68 -28.23
CA ASN A 279 -10.62 14.00 -29.38
C ASN A 279 -9.15 14.39 -29.52
N LEU A 280 -8.25 13.45 -29.24
CA LEU A 280 -6.80 13.74 -29.20
C LEU A 280 -6.27 14.18 -30.56
N TRP A 281 -6.68 13.50 -31.62
CA TRP A 281 -6.19 13.81 -32.97
C TRP A 281 -6.65 15.21 -33.45
N GLN A 282 -7.93 15.50 -33.25
CA GLN A 282 -8.52 16.76 -33.71
C GLN A 282 -8.01 17.99 -32.94
N GLN A 283 -7.64 17.77 -31.65
CA GLN A 283 -7.17 18.84 -30.75
C GLN A 283 -5.65 18.90 -30.62
N ASN A 284 -4.92 18.12 -31.42
CA ASN A 284 -3.45 18.02 -31.39
C ASN A 284 -2.91 17.63 -30.00
N LEU A 285 -3.58 16.67 -29.36
CA LEU A 285 -3.25 16.16 -28.03
C LEU A 285 -2.60 14.77 -28.10
N GLU A 286 -1.90 14.42 -27.05
CA GLU A 286 -1.29 13.12 -26.86
C GLU A 286 -1.59 12.62 -25.44
N ALA A 287 -1.89 11.34 -25.30
CA ALA A 287 -2.22 10.72 -24.02
C ALA A 287 -1.32 9.55 -23.71
N VAL A 288 -1.07 9.37 -22.42
CA VAL A 288 -0.44 8.17 -21.82
C VAL A 288 -1.43 7.52 -20.88
N LEU A 289 -1.71 6.25 -21.13
CA LEU A 289 -2.43 5.37 -20.25
C LEU A 289 -1.40 4.53 -19.49
N VAL A 290 -1.54 4.46 -18.16
CA VAL A 290 -0.87 3.49 -17.32
C VAL A 290 -1.90 2.56 -16.75
N GLU A 291 -1.64 1.26 -16.77
CA GLU A 291 -2.52 0.25 -16.20
C GLU A 291 -1.73 -0.90 -15.58
N ALA A 292 -2.32 -1.53 -14.57
CA ALA A 292 -1.86 -2.77 -13.99
C ALA A 292 -3.07 -3.63 -13.61
N ILE A 293 -2.97 -4.93 -13.82
CA ILE A 293 -3.98 -5.90 -13.37
C ILE A 293 -3.33 -6.76 -12.30
N PHE A 294 -3.89 -6.72 -11.11
CA PHE A 294 -3.36 -7.39 -9.94
C PHE A 294 -4.46 -8.03 -9.12
N GLY A 295 -4.10 -8.95 -8.27
CA GLY A 295 -4.99 -9.55 -7.28
C GLY A 295 -4.22 -9.90 -6.02
N TRP A 296 -4.92 -10.07 -4.93
CA TRP A 296 -4.34 -10.53 -3.67
C TRP A 296 -5.29 -11.46 -2.95
N VAL A 297 -4.71 -12.19 -2.03
CA VAL A 297 -5.45 -13.02 -1.07
C VAL A 297 -4.82 -12.82 0.31
N ILE A 298 -5.67 -12.68 1.30
CA ILE A 298 -5.30 -12.73 2.71
C ILE A 298 -5.88 -14.03 3.25
N THR A 299 -5.01 -14.95 3.65
CA THR A 299 -5.41 -16.29 4.10
C THR A 299 -6.16 -16.21 5.41
N ASP A 300 -5.65 -15.43 6.37
CA ASP A 300 -6.28 -15.15 7.64
C ASP A 300 -6.03 -13.71 8.05
N VAL A 301 -7.08 -12.96 8.38
CA VAL A 301 -6.97 -11.58 8.84
C VAL A 301 -6.55 -11.48 10.30
N ASP A 302 -6.75 -12.53 11.11
CA ASP A 302 -6.34 -12.58 12.51
C ASP A 302 -4.83 -12.85 12.67
N ALA A 303 -4.13 -13.21 11.56
CA ALA A 303 -2.67 -13.23 11.48
C ALA A 303 -2.02 -11.83 11.49
N PHE A 304 -2.81 -10.77 11.64
CA PHE A 304 -2.34 -9.38 11.62
C PHE A 304 -2.86 -8.59 12.80
N THR A 305 -2.08 -7.59 13.21
CA THR A 305 -2.47 -6.57 14.19
C THR A 305 -2.24 -5.18 13.60
N LYS A 306 -3.22 -4.29 13.73
CA LYS A 306 -3.09 -2.88 13.36
C LYS A 306 -2.78 -2.03 14.58
N TYR A 307 -1.78 -1.16 14.43
CA TYR A 307 -1.40 -0.18 15.42
C TYR A 307 -1.94 1.19 15.01
N THR A 308 -2.78 1.75 15.84
CA THR A 308 -3.47 3.01 15.55
C THR A 308 -2.96 4.15 16.42
N VAL A 309 -3.19 5.38 15.99
CA VAL A 309 -2.99 6.53 16.88
C VAL A 309 -4.11 6.54 17.91
N ALA A 310 -3.77 6.73 19.18
CA ALA A 310 -4.78 7.01 20.18
C ALA A 310 -5.62 8.22 19.71
N PRO A 311 -6.96 8.17 19.83
CA PRO A 311 -7.78 9.31 19.50
C PRO A 311 -7.29 10.49 20.34
N THR A 312 -6.91 11.60 19.68
CA THR A 312 -6.66 12.86 20.36
C THR A 312 -7.97 13.24 21.04
N VAL A 313 -8.01 13.09 22.36
CA VAL A 313 -9.09 13.67 23.15
C VAL A 313 -8.97 15.19 22.94
N GLY A 314 -9.95 15.74 22.20
CA GLY A 314 -9.96 17.15 21.86
C GLY A 314 -9.85 17.98 23.13
N SER A 315 -8.84 18.84 23.16
CA SER A 315 -8.70 19.91 24.14
C SER A 315 -9.73 21.00 23.90
#